data_8e4592313b08277e48fa1504609703be
#
_entry.id   8e4592313b08277e48fa1504609703be
#
_cell.length_a   1.000
_cell.length_b   1.000
_cell.length_c   1.000
_cell.angle_alpha   90.00
_cell.angle_beta   90.00
_cell.angle_gamma   90.00
#
_symmetry.space_group_name_H-M   'P 1'
#
loop_
_entity.id
_entity.type
_entity.pdbx_description
1 polymer ?
#
loop_
_entity_poly.entity_id
_entity_poly.type
_entity_poly.pdbx_seq_one_letter_code
_entity_poly.pdbx_strand_id
1 'polypeptide(L)'
;DFIIALAMVKKAAAMANLKTARLDSKIAKALIASADEIIDGKLHDNFIVDPIQGGAGTSINMNMNEVLCNRALEIIGEKKGRYDIISPNNHANMAQSTNDAFPTAIKLCIILKSRKLKIALKRLSWELEHKAQEFKDVLKMGRTHLQDAVPITLGQEMSAYASGVNRGLRRIEHALINLHYINMGGTAIGTGLNAEPNYIPEVAKILSVLAEEDFHVAENLIDATNNTDGFADMSSALKNTALMLIKMANDFRLMASGPRCGLNELKLPARQPGSSIMPGKVNPVIAEVLNQTC
;
A
#
# COMPACT_ATOMS: atom_id res chain seq x y z
N ASP A 1 -5.56 -5.76 -5.34
CA ASP A 1 -4.63 -5.79 -4.18
C ASP A 1 -5.37 -5.90 -2.84
N PHE A 2 -6.41 -5.07 -2.56
CA PHE A 2 -7.14 -5.14 -1.30
C PHE A 2 -7.89 -6.47 -1.11
N ILE A 3 -8.54 -6.98 -2.17
CA ILE A 3 -9.21 -8.29 -2.16
C ILE A 3 -8.22 -9.41 -1.78
N ILE A 4 -7.02 -9.38 -2.35
CA ILE A 4 -5.95 -10.33 -2.02
C ILE A 4 -5.55 -10.21 -0.55
N ALA A 5 -5.33 -8.99 -0.06
CA ALA A 5 -4.97 -8.77 1.34
C ALA A 5 -6.07 -9.27 2.31
N LEU A 6 -7.34 -9.00 1.99
CA LEU A 6 -8.46 -9.48 2.80
C LEU A 6 -8.57 -11.02 2.74
N ALA A 7 -8.35 -11.64 1.58
CA ALA A 7 -8.31 -13.09 1.45
C ALA A 7 -7.18 -13.71 2.28
N MET A 8 -5.99 -13.07 2.33
CA MET A 8 -4.87 -13.52 3.18
C MET A 8 -5.25 -13.45 4.67
N VAL A 9 -5.91 -12.37 5.11
CA VAL A 9 -6.42 -12.25 6.49
C VAL A 9 -7.42 -13.35 6.79
N LYS A 10 -8.38 -13.64 5.90
CA LYS A 10 -9.36 -14.72 6.07
C LYS A 10 -8.71 -16.10 6.08
N LYS A 11 -7.72 -16.32 5.23
CA LYS A 11 -6.92 -17.55 5.23
C LYS A 11 -6.21 -17.73 6.57
N ALA A 12 -5.53 -16.69 7.06
CA ALA A 12 -4.86 -16.72 8.36
C ALA A 12 -5.84 -17.03 9.50
N ALA A 13 -7.03 -16.43 9.49
CA ALA A 13 -8.07 -16.67 10.47
C ALA A 13 -8.60 -18.12 10.43
N ALA A 14 -8.84 -18.67 9.24
CA ALA A 14 -9.27 -20.06 9.08
C ALA A 14 -8.21 -21.05 9.59
N MET A 15 -6.93 -20.80 9.27
CA MET A 15 -5.80 -21.60 9.76
C MET A 15 -5.65 -21.51 11.28
N ALA A 16 -5.80 -20.33 11.87
CA ALA A 16 -5.73 -20.14 13.31
C ALA A 16 -6.89 -20.85 14.03
N ASN A 17 -8.12 -20.73 13.53
CA ASN A 17 -9.28 -21.42 14.07
C ASN A 17 -9.20 -22.95 13.94
N LEU A 18 -8.57 -23.46 12.88
CA LEU A 18 -8.25 -24.89 12.75
C LEU A 18 -7.26 -25.32 13.83
N LYS A 19 -6.20 -24.54 14.04
CA LYS A 19 -5.14 -24.85 15.01
C LYS A 19 -5.63 -24.79 16.45
N THR A 20 -6.59 -23.90 16.75
CA THR A 20 -7.25 -23.83 18.07
C THR A 20 -8.41 -24.81 18.23
N ALA A 21 -8.63 -25.72 17.27
CA ALA A 21 -9.69 -26.70 17.22
C ALA A 21 -11.13 -26.13 17.30
N ARG A 22 -11.33 -24.89 16.91
CA ARG A 22 -12.66 -24.22 16.85
C ARG A 22 -13.37 -24.46 15.52
N LEU A 23 -12.62 -24.63 14.44
CA LEU A 23 -13.15 -24.84 13.10
C LEU A 23 -12.91 -26.28 12.66
N ASP A 24 -13.97 -26.96 12.19
CA ASP A 24 -13.86 -28.31 11.64
C ASP A 24 -12.80 -28.41 10.54
N SER A 25 -12.02 -29.49 10.54
CA SER A 25 -10.89 -29.65 9.63
C SER A 25 -11.29 -29.67 8.15
N LYS A 26 -12.46 -30.27 7.80
CA LYS A 26 -12.94 -30.32 6.40
C LYS A 26 -13.35 -28.92 5.95
N ILE A 27 -14.08 -28.20 6.79
CA ILE A 27 -14.52 -26.81 6.51
C ILE A 27 -13.32 -25.88 6.42
N ALA A 28 -12.40 -25.96 7.37
CA ALA A 28 -11.18 -25.12 7.37
C ALA A 28 -10.36 -25.30 6.09
N LYS A 29 -10.09 -26.54 5.69
CA LYS A 29 -9.35 -26.84 4.44
C LYS A 29 -10.05 -26.30 3.21
N ALA A 30 -11.37 -26.38 3.13
CA ALA A 30 -12.14 -25.85 2.03
C ALA A 30 -12.10 -24.30 1.97
N LEU A 31 -12.21 -23.62 3.12
CA LEU A 31 -12.08 -22.17 3.22
C LEU A 31 -10.66 -21.70 2.86
N ILE A 32 -9.64 -22.40 3.32
CA ILE A 32 -8.23 -22.11 2.99
C ILE A 32 -8.01 -22.23 1.47
N ALA A 33 -8.46 -23.33 0.87
CA ALA A 33 -8.34 -23.53 -0.58
C ALA A 33 -9.11 -22.47 -1.39
N SER A 34 -10.31 -22.07 -0.93
CA SER A 34 -11.06 -20.97 -1.53
C SER A 34 -10.31 -19.63 -1.44
N ALA A 35 -9.68 -19.36 -0.29
CA ALA A 35 -8.86 -18.15 -0.13
C ALA A 35 -7.63 -18.16 -1.05
N ASP A 36 -6.99 -19.32 -1.24
CA ASP A 36 -5.87 -19.46 -2.19
C ASP A 36 -6.28 -19.12 -3.62
N GLU A 37 -7.45 -19.57 -4.07
CA GLU A 37 -7.95 -19.22 -5.39
C GLU A 37 -8.16 -17.71 -5.55
N ILE A 38 -8.64 -17.01 -4.51
CA ILE A 38 -8.80 -15.54 -4.53
C ILE A 38 -7.43 -14.85 -4.54
N ILE A 39 -6.46 -15.34 -3.76
CA ILE A 39 -5.09 -14.80 -3.72
C ILE A 39 -4.43 -14.96 -5.09
N ASP A 40 -4.67 -16.06 -5.79
CA ASP A 40 -4.21 -16.33 -7.16
C ASP A 40 -4.91 -15.47 -8.23
N GLY A 41 -5.83 -14.59 -7.86
CA GLY A 41 -6.54 -13.69 -8.78
C GLY A 41 -7.82 -14.27 -9.37
N LYS A 42 -8.28 -15.45 -8.93
CA LYS A 42 -9.56 -16.03 -9.33
C LYS A 42 -10.71 -15.41 -8.53
N LEU A 43 -11.92 -15.54 -9.03
CA LEU A 43 -13.15 -15.12 -8.34
C LEU A 43 -13.27 -13.60 -8.08
N HIS A 44 -12.38 -12.76 -8.60
CA HIS A 44 -12.41 -11.32 -8.37
C HIS A 44 -13.67 -10.63 -8.89
N ASP A 45 -14.28 -11.16 -9.95
CA ASP A 45 -15.55 -10.66 -10.53
C ASP A 45 -16.77 -10.86 -9.61
N ASN A 46 -16.61 -11.64 -8.53
CA ASN A 46 -17.65 -11.84 -7.53
C ASN A 46 -17.66 -10.77 -6.42
N PHE A 47 -16.70 -9.85 -6.44
CA PHE A 47 -16.66 -8.72 -5.52
C PHE A 47 -17.38 -7.54 -6.13
N ILE A 48 -18.69 -7.49 -5.90
CA ILE A 48 -19.64 -6.59 -6.58
C ILE A 48 -19.98 -5.33 -5.79
N VAL A 49 -19.51 -5.23 -4.53
CA VAL A 49 -19.77 -4.06 -3.71
C VAL A 49 -18.90 -2.88 -4.13
N ASP A 50 -19.47 -1.67 -4.07
CA ASP A 50 -18.75 -0.44 -4.40
C ASP A 50 -17.57 -0.24 -3.43
N PRO A 51 -16.38 0.20 -3.90
CA PRO A 51 -15.25 0.52 -3.02
C PRO A 51 -15.56 1.71 -2.10
N ILE A 52 -16.47 2.61 -2.49
CA ILE A 52 -16.95 3.71 -1.65
C ILE A 52 -18.26 3.28 -1.01
N GLN A 53 -18.20 2.91 0.25
CA GLN A 53 -19.36 2.38 0.98
C GLN A 53 -19.42 2.91 2.40
N GLY A 54 -20.63 3.11 2.93
CA GLY A 54 -20.86 3.32 4.35
C GLY A 54 -20.66 2.05 5.16
N GLY A 55 -20.68 2.16 6.51
CA GLY A 55 -20.61 0.98 7.39
C GLY A 55 -19.21 0.43 7.65
N ALA A 56 -18.18 1.25 7.47
CA ALA A 56 -16.79 0.94 7.86
C ALA A 56 -16.26 -0.41 7.32
N GLY A 57 -16.62 -0.76 6.06
CA GLY A 57 -16.13 -1.95 5.38
C GLY A 57 -16.95 -3.23 5.62
N THR A 58 -18.09 -3.16 6.28
CA THR A 58 -18.93 -4.34 6.54
C THR A 58 -19.36 -5.04 5.27
N SER A 59 -19.77 -4.29 4.23
CA SER A 59 -20.24 -4.87 2.96
C SER A 59 -19.17 -5.69 2.27
N ILE A 60 -17.94 -5.17 2.15
CA ILE A 60 -16.85 -5.92 1.51
C ILE A 60 -16.38 -7.11 2.37
N ASN A 61 -16.39 -6.98 3.71
CA ASN A 61 -16.08 -8.09 4.60
C ASN A 61 -17.09 -9.23 4.44
N MET A 62 -18.38 -8.92 4.35
CA MET A 62 -19.43 -9.93 4.14
C MET A 62 -19.38 -10.50 2.72
N ASN A 63 -19.14 -9.68 1.69
CA ASN A 63 -18.93 -10.18 0.33
C ASN A 63 -17.78 -11.20 0.27
N MET A 64 -16.64 -10.91 0.93
CA MET A 64 -15.54 -11.86 1.04
C MET A 64 -15.96 -13.14 1.76
N ASN A 65 -16.69 -13.06 2.88
CA ASN A 65 -17.16 -14.22 3.62
C ASN A 65 -18.09 -15.10 2.76
N GLU A 66 -18.98 -14.48 1.98
CA GLU A 66 -19.92 -15.19 1.11
C GLU A 66 -19.22 -15.85 -0.09
N VAL A 67 -18.28 -15.17 -0.73
CA VAL A 67 -17.46 -15.72 -1.81
C VAL A 67 -16.67 -16.93 -1.31
N LEU A 68 -16.00 -16.80 -0.16
CA LEU A 68 -15.25 -17.90 0.45
C LEU A 68 -16.14 -19.10 0.75
N CYS A 69 -17.29 -18.87 1.39
CA CYS A 69 -18.19 -19.94 1.77
C CYS A 69 -18.80 -20.66 0.56
N ASN A 70 -19.28 -19.91 -0.44
CA ASN A 70 -19.84 -20.49 -1.62
C ASN A 70 -18.81 -21.30 -2.41
N ARG A 71 -17.57 -20.80 -2.51
CA ARG A 71 -16.50 -21.57 -3.16
C ARG A 71 -16.09 -22.80 -2.33
N ALA A 72 -16.00 -22.66 -1.00
CA ALA A 72 -15.71 -23.79 -0.11
C ALA A 72 -16.79 -24.88 -0.20
N LEU A 73 -18.09 -24.52 -0.32
CA LEU A 73 -19.18 -25.46 -0.57
C LEU A 73 -18.96 -26.24 -1.88
N GLU A 74 -18.63 -25.55 -2.97
CA GLU A 74 -18.33 -26.22 -4.25
C GLU A 74 -17.14 -27.18 -4.13
N ILE A 75 -16.06 -26.78 -3.41
CA ILE A 75 -14.87 -27.62 -3.20
C ILE A 75 -15.22 -28.93 -2.48
N ILE A 76 -16.16 -28.90 -1.53
CA ILE A 76 -16.59 -30.12 -0.83
C ILE A 76 -17.72 -30.90 -1.54
N GLY A 77 -18.15 -30.47 -2.74
CA GLY A 77 -19.18 -31.11 -3.55
C GLY A 77 -20.60 -30.68 -3.23
N GLU A 78 -20.81 -29.58 -2.54
CA GLU A 78 -22.10 -29.03 -2.16
C GLU A 78 -22.54 -27.88 -3.06
N LYS A 79 -23.85 -27.56 -3.03
CA LYS A 79 -24.39 -26.41 -3.78
C LYS A 79 -24.13 -25.11 -3.04
N LYS A 80 -23.89 -24.03 -3.79
CA LYS A 80 -23.85 -22.67 -3.24
C LYS A 80 -25.11 -22.37 -2.42
N GLY A 81 -24.96 -21.57 -1.38
CA GLY A 81 -26.04 -21.17 -0.48
C GLY A 81 -26.40 -22.19 0.60
N ARG A 82 -25.74 -23.37 0.67
CA ARG A 82 -25.91 -24.34 1.76
C ARG A 82 -25.22 -23.85 3.03
N TYR A 83 -25.69 -22.71 3.55
CA TYR A 83 -25.12 -22.06 4.74
C TYR A 83 -25.42 -22.81 6.05
N ASP A 84 -26.26 -23.83 5.98
CA ASP A 84 -26.40 -24.86 7.02
C ASP A 84 -25.13 -25.73 7.17
N ILE A 85 -24.32 -25.86 6.11
CA ILE A 85 -23.06 -26.63 6.10
C ILE A 85 -21.86 -25.69 6.33
N ILE A 86 -21.68 -24.66 5.48
CA ILE A 86 -20.61 -23.64 5.64
C ILE A 86 -21.26 -22.26 5.64
N SER A 87 -21.27 -21.61 6.80
CA SER A 87 -21.88 -20.31 7.03
C SER A 87 -20.87 -19.18 6.91
N PRO A 88 -21.18 -18.08 6.20
CA PRO A 88 -20.35 -16.88 6.15
C PRO A 88 -20.03 -16.29 7.54
N ASN A 89 -21.02 -16.25 8.43
CA ASN A 89 -20.87 -15.69 9.77
C ASN A 89 -20.19 -16.67 10.74
N ASN A 90 -20.62 -17.94 10.76
CA ASN A 90 -20.19 -18.88 11.78
C ASN A 90 -18.85 -19.56 11.46
N HIS A 91 -18.46 -19.62 10.18
CA HIS A 91 -17.25 -20.32 9.75
C HIS A 91 -16.22 -19.35 9.12
N ALA A 92 -16.54 -18.65 8.02
CA ALA A 92 -15.59 -17.74 7.37
C ALA A 92 -15.24 -16.53 8.24
N ASN A 93 -16.18 -16.04 9.05
CA ASN A 93 -15.98 -14.92 9.97
C ASN A 93 -15.75 -15.34 11.45
N MET A 94 -15.49 -16.61 11.70
CA MET A 94 -15.28 -17.15 13.05
C MET A 94 -14.15 -16.39 13.77
N ALA A 95 -14.38 -16.00 15.03
CA ALA A 95 -13.48 -15.22 15.88
C ALA A 95 -13.07 -13.86 15.29
N GLN A 96 -13.89 -13.27 14.42
CA GLN A 96 -13.63 -12.00 13.75
C GLN A 96 -14.83 -11.06 13.87
N SER A 97 -14.53 -9.78 13.68
CA SER A 97 -15.47 -8.72 13.30
C SER A 97 -14.96 -8.04 12.02
N THR A 98 -15.79 -7.27 11.36
CA THR A 98 -15.31 -6.30 10.37
C THR A 98 -14.28 -5.37 10.99
N ASN A 99 -14.45 -5.04 12.27
CA ASN A 99 -13.66 -4.04 13.00
C ASN A 99 -12.21 -4.47 13.26
N ASP A 100 -11.88 -5.75 13.13
CA ASP A 100 -10.50 -6.25 13.20
C ASP A 100 -9.99 -6.76 11.84
N ALA A 101 -10.78 -7.51 11.10
CA ALA A 101 -10.38 -8.10 9.82
C ALA A 101 -10.16 -7.04 8.71
N PHE A 102 -11.06 -6.06 8.62
CA PHE A 102 -11.00 -5.03 7.57
C PHE A 102 -9.80 -4.08 7.74
N PRO A 103 -9.56 -3.45 8.91
CA PRO A 103 -8.39 -2.61 9.09
C PRO A 103 -7.07 -3.37 8.98
N THR A 104 -7.01 -4.63 9.41
CA THR A 104 -5.84 -5.50 9.20
C THR A 104 -5.57 -5.73 7.72
N ALA A 105 -6.62 -5.97 6.92
CA ALA A 105 -6.47 -6.10 5.47
C ALA A 105 -6.01 -4.80 4.80
N ILE A 106 -6.46 -3.63 5.27
CA ILE A 106 -5.97 -2.33 4.77
C ILE A 106 -4.48 -2.16 5.12
N LYS A 107 -4.08 -2.43 6.37
CA LYS A 107 -2.67 -2.38 6.80
C LYS A 107 -1.80 -3.26 5.92
N LEU A 108 -2.18 -4.52 5.74
CA LEU A 108 -1.49 -5.47 4.86
C LEU A 108 -1.41 -4.96 3.41
N CYS A 109 -2.51 -4.47 2.86
CA CYS A 109 -2.54 -3.94 1.50
C CYS A 109 -1.57 -2.76 1.33
N ILE A 110 -1.52 -1.83 2.27
CA ILE A 110 -0.60 -0.68 2.27
C ILE A 110 0.85 -1.17 2.33
N ILE A 111 1.17 -2.10 3.21
CA ILE A 111 2.52 -2.68 3.36
C ILE A 111 2.98 -3.31 2.05
N LEU A 112 2.16 -4.17 1.44
CA LEU A 112 2.48 -4.84 0.18
C LEU A 112 2.66 -3.85 -0.98
N LYS A 113 1.79 -2.84 -1.07
CA LYS A 113 1.89 -1.77 -2.08
C LYS A 113 3.15 -0.92 -1.89
N SER A 114 3.52 -0.65 -0.65
CA SER A 114 4.70 0.15 -0.31
C SER A 114 6.01 -0.49 -0.76
N ARG A 115 6.07 -1.81 -0.93
CA ARG A 115 7.26 -2.51 -1.46
C ARG A 115 7.70 -1.92 -2.81
N LYS A 116 6.76 -1.78 -3.76
CA LYS A 116 7.06 -1.22 -5.10
C LYS A 116 7.45 0.25 -5.03
N LEU A 117 6.78 1.04 -4.20
CA LEU A 117 7.10 2.45 -4.01
C LEU A 117 8.50 2.64 -3.41
N LYS A 118 8.86 1.86 -2.38
CA LYS A 118 10.20 1.91 -1.79
C LYS A 118 11.30 1.59 -2.80
N ILE A 119 11.09 0.58 -3.65
CA ILE A 119 12.03 0.22 -4.73
C ILE A 119 12.18 1.38 -5.71
N ALA A 120 11.08 2.00 -6.14
CA ALA A 120 11.10 3.13 -7.08
C ALA A 120 11.82 4.35 -6.48
N LEU A 121 11.56 4.69 -5.21
CA LEU A 121 12.23 5.79 -4.52
C LEU A 121 13.73 5.53 -4.31
N LYS A 122 14.12 4.30 -3.95
CA LYS A 122 15.53 3.91 -3.84
C LYS A 122 16.24 4.06 -5.18
N ARG A 123 15.62 3.61 -6.27
CA ARG A 123 16.17 3.78 -7.61
C ARG A 123 16.30 5.25 -8.00
N LEU A 124 15.28 6.06 -7.74
CA LEU A 124 15.32 7.49 -8.02
C LEU A 124 16.46 8.18 -7.24
N SER A 125 16.61 7.88 -5.95
CA SER A 125 17.72 8.41 -5.16
C SER A 125 19.07 8.03 -5.74
N TRP A 126 19.25 6.76 -6.10
CA TRP A 126 20.49 6.27 -6.69
C TRP A 126 20.82 6.98 -8.02
N GLU A 127 19.85 7.16 -8.89
CA GLU A 127 20.03 7.88 -10.17
C GLU A 127 20.41 9.36 -9.95
N LEU A 128 19.80 10.00 -8.95
CA LEU A 128 20.13 11.38 -8.59
C LEU A 128 21.53 11.49 -8.01
N GLU A 129 21.95 10.56 -7.18
CA GLU A 129 23.32 10.49 -6.64
C GLU A 129 24.34 10.23 -7.75
N HIS A 130 24.02 9.37 -8.71
CA HIS A 130 24.85 9.15 -9.89
C HIS A 130 25.00 10.43 -10.73
N LYS A 131 23.89 11.13 -10.99
CA LYS A 131 23.91 12.44 -11.66
C LYS A 131 24.65 13.51 -10.85
N ALA A 132 24.60 13.44 -9.53
CA ALA A 132 25.37 14.36 -8.70
C ALA A 132 26.89 14.18 -8.91
N GLN A 133 27.35 12.96 -9.07
CA GLN A 133 28.77 12.69 -9.39
C GLN A 133 29.13 13.07 -10.84
N GLU A 134 28.24 12.77 -11.79
CA GLU A 134 28.46 13.14 -13.20
C GLU A 134 28.59 14.67 -13.38
N PHE A 135 27.80 15.44 -12.65
CA PHE A 135 27.76 16.90 -12.75
C PHE A 135 28.50 17.65 -11.65
N LYS A 136 29.37 16.97 -10.90
CA LYS A 136 30.06 17.54 -9.74
C LYS A 136 30.87 18.82 -10.06
N ASP A 137 31.42 18.91 -11.28
CA ASP A 137 32.28 20.00 -11.75
C ASP A 137 31.52 20.95 -12.70
N VAL A 138 30.21 20.75 -12.93
CA VAL A 138 29.41 21.62 -13.80
C VAL A 138 28.95 22.84 -13.02
N LEU A 139 29.67 23.93 -13.21
CA LEU A 139 29.36 25.20 -12.55
C LEU A 139 28.11 25.85 -13.12
N LYS A 140 27.26 26.36 -12.26
CA LYS A 140 26.05 27.14 -12.62
C LYS A 140 25.78 28.24 -11.60
N MET A 141 24.86 29.13 -11.94
CA MET A 141 24.35 30.11 -10.99
C MET A 141 23.26 29.47 -10.08
N GLY A 142 23.49 29.55 -8.78
CA GLY A 142 22.44 29.28 -7.80
C GLY A 142 21.45 30.43 -7.73
N ARG A 143 20.17 30.14 -7.46
CA ARG A 143 19.10 31.16 -7.40
C ARG A 143 18.41 31.16 -6.04
N THR A 144 18.03 32.36 -5.61
CA THR A 144 17.05 32.58 -4.54
C THR A 144 15.96 33.49 -5.10
N HIS A 145 14.67 33.19 -4.86
CA HIS A 145 13.55 33.94 -5.45
C HIS A 145 13.61 34.05 -7.00
N LEU A 146 14.15 33.03 -7.67
CA LEU A 146 14.42 32.97 -9.11
C LEU A 146 15.44 34.02 -9.63
N GLN A 147 16.13 34.72 -8.71
CA GLN A 147 17.16 35.70 -9.06
C GLN A 147 18.56 35.09 -8.83
N ASP A 148 19.53 35.56 -9.58
CA ASP A 148 20.93 35.17 -9.45
C ASP A 148 21.44 35.42 -8.02
N ALA A 149 22.08 34.40 -7.42
CA ALA A 149 22.64 34.51 -6.08
C ALA A 149 24.15 34.24 -6.11
N VAL A 150 24.56 33.00 -5.86
CA VAL A 150 25.98 32.62 -5.77
C VAL A 150 26.25 31.37 -6.61
N PRO A 151 27.51 31.13 -7.04
CA PRO A 151 27.86 29.92 -7.78
C PRO A 151 27.57 28.64 -6.99
N ILE A 152 27.09 27.63 -7.69
CA ILE A 152 26.85 26.27 -7.22
C ILE A 152 27.20 25.30 -8.35
N THR A 153 27.42 24.02 -8.05
CA THR A 153 27.49 23.02 -9.12
C THR A 153 26.14 22.32 -9.33
N LEU A 154 25.87 21.93 -10.55
CA LEU A 154 24.68 21.12 -10.86
C LEU A 154 24.67 19.80 -10.07
N GLY A 155 25.87 19.23 -9.81
CA GLY A 155 26.01 18.05 -8.95
C GLY A 155 25.53 18.29 -7.52
N GLN A 156 25.79 19.46 -6.94
CA GLN A 156 25.27 19.81 -5.60
C GLN A 156 23.74 19.91 -5.59
N GLU A 157 23.11 20.44 -6.62
CA GLU A 157 21.64 20.44 -6.75
C GLU A 157 21.08 19.01 -6.84
N MET A 158 21.66 18.13 -7.68
CA MET A 158 21.23 16.74 -7.80
C MET A 158 21.36 16.00 -6.46
N SER A 159 22.45 16.22 -5.74
CA SER A 159 22.65 15.65 -4.39
C SER A 159 21.58 16.12 -3.39
N ALA A 160 21.17 17.38 -3.46
CA ALA A 160 20.09 17.93 -2.64
C ALA A 160 18.74 17.24 -2.92
N TYR A 161 18.44 16.97 -4.20
CA TYR A 161 17.24 16.20 -4.58
C TYR A 161 17.30 14.75 -4.07
N ALA A 162 18.44 14.08 -4.22
CA ALA A 162 18.64 12.73 -3.66
C ALA A 162 18.41 12.69 -2.14
N SER A 163 18.92 13.68 -1.42
CA SER A 163 18.69 13.83 0.02
C SER A 163 17.20 14.01 0.35
N GLY A 164 16.46 14.74 -0.48
CA GLY A 164 15.00 14.92 -0.38
C GLY A 164 14.25 13.59 -0.52
N VAL A 165 14.59 12.81 -1.56
CA VAL A 165 14.00 11.49 -1.83
C VAL A 165 14.28 10.53 -0.67
N ASN A 166 15.52 10.48 -0.18
CA ASN A 166 15.91 9.64 0.96
C ASN A 166 15.16 10.00 2.26
N ARG A 167 14.89 11.29 2.51
CA ARG A 167 14.02 11.70 3.63
C ARG A 167 12.58 11.22 3.44
N GLY A 168 12.05 11.28 2.22
CA GLY A 168 10.72 10.73 1.88
C GLY A 168 10.64 9.24 2.16
N LEU A 169 11.64 8.48 1.69
CA LEU A 169 11.74 7.04 1.93
C LEU A 169 11.74 6.70 3.42
N ARG A 170 12.58 7.37 4.23
CA ARG A 170 12.63 7.15 5.68
C ARG A 170 11.30 7.46 6.38
N ARG A 171 10.55 8.51 5.95
CA ARG A 171 9.22 8.79 6.50
C ARG A 171 8.23 7.67 6.23
N ILE A 172 8.23 7.14 5.01
CA ILE A 172 7.38 6.00 4.63
C ILE A 172 7.75 4.76 5.44
N GLU A 173 9.04 4.43 5.55
CA GLU A 173 9.52 3.29 6.34
C GLU A 173 9.14 3.42 7.82
N HIS A 174 9.23 4.61 8.39
CA HIS A 174 8.82 4.86 9.78
C HIS A 174 7.31 4.73 9.97
N ALA A 175 6.51 5.27 9.05
CA ALA A 175 5.04 5.14 9.11
C ALA A 175 4.55 3.69 8.96
N LEU A 176 5.29 2.84 8.23
CA LEU A 176 4.97 1.43 8.08
C LEU A 176 5.10 0.65 9.40
N ILE A 177 5.95 1.07 10.34
CA ILE A 177 6.15 0.39 11.62
C ILE A 177 4.82 0.21 12.34
N ASN A 178 4.02 1.28 12.44
CA ASN A 178 2.73 1.25 13.14
C ASN A 178 1.69 0.37 12.43
N LEU A 179 1.83 0.14 11.12
CA LEU A 179 0.92 -0.71 10.36
C LEU A 179 1.18 -2.21 10.57
N HIS A 180 2.33 -2.60 11.12
CA HIS A 180 2.61 -3.99 11.49
C HIS A 180 1.93 -4.43 12.79
N TYR A 181 1.42 -3.48 13.59
CA TYR A 181 0.63 -3.78 14.78
C TYR A 181 -0.84 -3.89 14.41
N ILE A 182 -1.40 -5.11 14.55
CA ILE A 182 -2.77 -5.44 14.12
C ILE A 182 -3.66 -5.73 15.31
N ASN A 183 -4.97 -5.56 15.11
CA ASN A 183 -5.98 -5.82 16.13
C ASN A 183 -6.76 -7.11 15.90
N MET A 184 -6.25 -8.05 15.07
CA MET A 184 -6.92 -9.35 14.85
C MET A 184 -7.16 -10.10 16.13
N GLY A 185 -8.40 -10.55 16.30
CA GLY A 185 -8.89 -11.17 17.52
C GLY A 185 -9.44 -10.21 18.57
N GLY A 186 -9.31 -8.89 18.37
CA GLY A 186 -10.01 -7.87 19.16
C GLY A 186 -11.52 -7.92 19.00
N THR A 187 -11.98 -8.46 17.88
CA THR A 187 -13.39 -8.60 17.50
C THR A 187 -14.11 -7.25 17.43
N ALA A 188 -15.28 -7.10 18.03
CA ALA A 188 -16.15 -5.94 17.83
C ALA A 188 -15.55 -4.63 18.36
N ILE A 189 -14.94 -4.65 19.55
CA ILE A 189 -14.48 -3.44 20.28
C ILE A 189 -13.07 -3.58 20.90
N GLY A 190 -12.34 -4.63 20.53
CA GLY A 190 -10.99 -4.86 21.04
C GLY A 190 -10.92 -5.69 22.33
N THR A 191 -12.03 -6.19 22.84
CA THR A 191 -12.06 -7.01 24.07
C THR A 191 -11.83 -8.50 23.83
N GLY A 192 -11.80 -8.94 22.55
CA GLY A 192 -11.62 -10.34 22.19
C GLY A 192 -12.84 -11.23 22.47
N LEU A 193 -14.02 -10.67 22.68
CA LEU A 193 -15.22 -11.44 22.90
C LEU A 193 -15.48 -12.37 21.71
N ASN A 194 -15.73 -13.66 21.96
CA ASN A 194 -15.88 -14.75 20.99
C ASN A 194 -14.59 -15.18 20.26
N ALA A 195 -13.42 -14.65 20.62
CA ALA A 195 -12.14 -15.19 20.17
C ALA A 195 -11.48 -16.00 21.29
N GLU A 196 -10.89 -17.14 20.95
CA GLU A 196 -10.10 -17.91 21.92
C GLU A 196 -8.80 -17.16 22.24
N PRO A 197 -8.33 -17.15 23.49
CA PRO A 197 -7.09 -16.47 23.84
C PRO A 197 -5.88 -16.86 22.98
N ASN A 198 -5.77 -18.14 22.62
CA ASN A 198 -4.70 -18.65 21.77
C ASN A 198 -4.86 -18.29 20.29
N TYR A 199 -6.04 -17.86 19.84
CA TYR A 199 -6.30 -17.43 18.47
C TYR A 199 -5.54 -16.14 18.15
N ILE A 200 -5.51 -15.18 19.08
CA ILE A 200 -4.96 -13.84 18.87
C ILE A 200 -3.48 -13.87 18.46
N PRO A 201 -2.56 -14.49 19.22
CA PRO A 201 -1.16 -14.58 18.81
C PRO A 201 -0.97 -15.48 17.58
N GLU A 202 -1.82 -16.50 17.43
CA GLU A 202 -1.67 -17.46 16.33
C GLU A 202 -2.05 -16.87 14.99
N VAL A 203 -3.12 -16.07 14.90
CA VAL A 203 -3.53 -15.43 13.66
C VAL A 203 -2.50 -14.40 13.18
N ALA A 204 -1.89 -13.63 14.08
CA ALA A 204 -0.81 -12.70 13.74
C ALA A 204 0.42 -13.43 13.19
N LYS A 205 0.83 -14.53 13.86
CA LYS A 205 1.95 -15.37 13.42
C LYS A 205 1.70 -15.99 12.04
N ILE A 206 0.51 -16.52 11.80
CA ILE A 206 0.17 -17.12 10.51
C ILE A 206 0.14 -16.06 9.42
N LEU A 207 -0.46 -14.89 9.71
CA LEU A 207 -0.49 -13.77 8.75
C LEU A 207 0.92 -13.30 8.40
N SER A 208 1.82 -13.25 9.37
CA SER A 208 3.23 -12.90 9.15
C SER A 208 3.89 -13.83 8.14
N VAL A 209 3.68 -15.14 8.28
CA VAL A 209 4.22 -16.15 7.36
C VAL A 209 3.61 -16.02 5.96
N LEU A 210 2.30 -15.85 5.86
CA LEU A 210 1.60 -15.72 4.58
C LEU A 210 1.98 -14.47 3.80
N ALA A 211 2.22 -13.37 4.51
CA ALA A 211 2.52 -12.07 3.92
C ALA A 211 4.02 -11.82 3.71
N GLU A 212 4.88 -12.67 4.31
CA GLU A 212 6.33 -12.44 4.39
C GLU A 212 6.66 -11.07 5.02
N GLU A 213 5.93 -10.74 6.11
CA GLU A 213 6.04 -9.51 6.89
C GLU A 213 5.93 -9.82 8.38
N ASP A 214 6.45 -8.97 9.24
CA ASP A 214 6.49 -9.22 10.69
C ASP A 214 5.33 -8.51 11.39
N PHE A 215 4.15 -9.15 11.41
CA PHE A 215 2.98 -8.64 12.09
C PHE A 215 2.99 -8.99 13.59
N HIS A 216 2.62 -8.02 14.40
CA HIS A 216 2.50 -8.13 15.83
C HIS A 216 1.07 -7.87 16.29
N VAL A 217 0.67 -8.53 17.37
CA VAL A 217 -0.55 -8.16 18.08
C VAL A 217 -0.34 -6.78 18.72
N ALA A 218 -1.26 -5.85 18.53
CA ALA A 218 -1.19 -4.54 19.16
C ALA A 218 -1.20 -4.69 20.71
N GLU A 219 -0.42 -3.87 21.38
CA GLU A 219 -0.30 -3.87 22.84
C GLU A 219 -1.66 -3.67 23.53
N ASN A 220 -2.48 -2.79 22.95
CA ASN A 220 -3.85 -2.56 23.40
C ASN A 220 -4.81 -2.72 22.22
N LEU A 221 -5.55 -3.81 22.21
CA LEU A 221 -6.49 -4.13 21.13
C LEU A 221 -7.70 -3.18 21.10
N ILE A 222 -8.10 -2.58 22.23
CA ILE A 222 -9.19 -1.61 22.29
C ILE A 222 -8.75 -0.31 21.59
N ASP A 223 -7.54 0.16 21.90
CA ASP A 223 -6.93 1.30 21.23
C ASP A 223 -6.78 1.06 19.73
N ALA A 224 -6.20 -0.07 19.35
CA ALA A 224 -5.96 -0.42 17.95
C ALA A 224 -7.26 -0.66 17.14
N THR A 225 -8.40 -0.90 17.81
CA THR A 225 -9.71 -0.99 17.17
C THR A 225 -10.38 0.39 17.05
N ASN A 226 -10.08 1.31 17.95
CA ASN A 226 -10.72 2.62 18.06
C ASN A 226 -9.99 3.72 17.27
N ASN A 227 -8.67 3.64 17.15
CA ASN A 227 -7.83 4.67 16.52
C ASN A 227 -7.41 4.33 15.08
N THR A 228 -7.20 5.39 14.28
CA THR A 228 -6.77 5.32 12.87
C THR A 228 -5.50 6.13 12.59
N ASP A 229 -4.77 6.51 13.61
CA ASP A 229 -3.56 7.34 13.57
C ASP A 229 -2.45 6.74 12.69
N GLY A 230 -2.23 5.43 12.72
CA GLY A 230 -1.28 4.76 11.83
C GLY A 230 -1.58 4.96 10.35
N PHE A 231 -2.86 5.04 9.96
CA PHE A 231 -3.25 5.38 8.58
C PHE A 231 -3.03 6.87 8.27
N ALA A 232 -3.27 7.74 9.25
CA ALA A 232 -3.01 9.17 9.12
C ALA A 232 -1.51 9.46 8.98
N ASP A 233 -0.66 8.78 9.74
CA ASP A 233 0.80 8.85 9.64
C ASP A 233 1.28 8.45 8.25
N MET A 234 0.78 7.33 7.72
CA MET A 234 1.14 6.87 6.38
C MET A 234 0.68 7.85 5.30
N SER A 235 -0.55 8.37 5.39
CA SER A 235 -1.06 9.39 4.48
C SER A 235 -0.20 10.65 4.52
N SER A 236 0.21 11.10 5.70
CA SER A 236 1.09 12.25 5.89
C SER A 236 2.49 12.02 5.32
N ALA A 237 3.05 10.82 5.48
CA ALA A 237 4.34 10.43 4.90
C ALA A 237 4.31 10.46 3.37
N LEU A 238 3.25 9.92 2.77
CA LEU A 238 3.02 9.96 1.32
C LEU A 238 2.86 11.40 0.81
N LYS A 239 2.02 12.22 1.48
CA LYS A 239 1.82 13.63 1.15
C LYS A 239 3.13 14.42 1.16
N ASN A 240 3.93 14.28 2.23
CA ASN A 240 5.22 14.97 2.34
C ASN A 240 6.21 14.54 1.27
N THR A 241 6.19 13.27 0.88
CA THR A 241 7.01 12.75 -0.21
C THR A 241 6.55 13.30 -1.55
N ALA A 242 5.24 13.35 -1.81
CA ALA A 242 4.65 13.93 -3.01
C ALA A 242 5.00 15.41 -3.16
N LEU A 243 4.87 16.22 -2.10
CA LEU A 243 5.24 17.65 -2.13
C LEU A 243 6.71 17.87 -2.51
N MET A 244 7.61 17.04 -2.00
CA MET A 244 9.03 17.11 -2.35
C MET A 244 9.26 16.72 -3.82
N LEU A 245 8.58 15.69 -4.33
CA LEU A 245 8.67 15.27 -5.73
C LEU A 245 8.10 16.33 -6.69
N ILE A 246 6.99 16.97 -6.32
CA ILE A 246 6.42 18.12 -7.08
C ILE A 246 7.44 19.25 -7.17
N LYS A 247 8.08 19.61 -6.04
CA LYS A 247 9.10 20.66 -6.03
C LYS A 247 10.25 20.30 -6.97
N MET A 248 10.80 19.12 -6.89
CA MET A 248 11.88 18.64 -7.75
C MET A 248 11.46 18.64 -9.24
N ALA A 249 10.27 18.16 -9.56
CA ALA A 249 9.76 18.13 -10.92
C ALA A 249 9.57 19.54 -11.51
N ASN A 250 9.09 20.50 -10.70
CA ASN A 250 8.97 21.89 -11.11
C ASN A 250 10.33 22.54 -11.34
N ASP A 251 11.32 22.26 -10.51
CA ASP A 251 12.69 22.75 -10.74
C ASP A 251 13.27 22.20 -12.06
N PHE A 252 13.10 20.92 -12.33
CA PHE A 252 13.55 20.32 -13.60
C PHE A 252 12.85 20.94 -14.81
N ARG A 253 11.54 21.20 -14.71
CA ARG A 253 10.78 21.88 -15.77
C ARG A 253 11.29 23.30 -16.00
N LEU A 254 11.59 24.04 -14.93
CA LEU A 254 12.14 25.40 -15.02
C LEU A 254 13.54 25.39 -15.62
N MET A 255 14.45 24.55 -15.11
CA MET A 255 15.83 24.47 -15.61
C MET A 255 15.91 23.97 -17.06
N ALA A 256 14.94 23.15 -17.51
CA ALA A 256 14.87 22.68 -18.90
C ALA A 256 14.09 23.61 -19.84
N SER A 257 13.65 24.76 -19.37
CA SER A 257 12.85 25.69 -20.18
C SER A 257 13.65 26.28 -21.35
N GLY A 258 12.99 26.54 -22.48
CA GLY A 258 13.60 27.12 -23.66
C GLY A 258 13.52 26.20 -24.87
N PRO A 259 14.63 26.07 -25.63
CA PRO A 259 16.04 26.44 -25.32
C PRO A 259 16.46 27.90 -25.56
N ARG A 260 15.72 28.67 -26.35
CA ARG A 260 16.17 30.01 -26.76
C ARG A 260 15.73 31.12 -25.79
N CYS A 261 14.50 31.01 -25.26
CA CYS A 261 13.89 32.05 -24.43
C CYS A 261 13.63 31.53 -23.01
N GLY A 262 14.40 30.58 -22.54
CA GLY A 262 14.35 29.99 -21.19
C GLY A 262 15.74 29.76 -20.64
N LEU A 263 15.82 29.02 -19.50
CA LEU A 263 17.08 28.82 -18.79
C LEU A 263 18.03 27.84 -19.49
N ASN A 264 17.49 26.78 -20.09
CA ASN A 264 18.26 25.77 -20.84
C ASN A 264 19.47 25.20 -20.06
N GLU A 265 19.35 25.04 -18.75
CA GLU A 265 20.40 24.48 -17.90
C GLU A 265 20.39 22.95 -17.90
N LEU A 266 19.22 22.34 -18.19
CA LEU A 266 19.05 20.89 -18.31
C LEU A 266 18.47 20.55 -19.69
N LYS A 267 19.01 19.49 -20.30
CA LYS A 267 18.43 18.87 -21.49
C LYS A 267 17.76 17.56 -21.08
N LEU A 268 16.44 17.57 -20.98
CA LEU A 268 15.67 16.36 -20.69
C LEU A 268 15.47 15.51 -21.95
N PRO A 269 15.47 14.17 -21.87
CA PRO A 269 15.21 13.31 -23.01
C PRO A 269 13.83 13.53 -23.61
N ALA A 270 13.77 13.69 -24.94
CA ALA A 270 12.51 13.74 -25.68
C ALA A 270 11.76 12.41 -25.57
N ARG A 271 10.47 12.45 -25.24
CA ARG A 271 9.61 11.26 -25.09
C ARG A 271 8.44 11.24 -26.05
N GLN A 272 7.95 12.41 -26.46
CA GLN A 272 6.85 12.56 -27.42
C GLN A 272 6.91 13.94 -28.08
N PRO A 273 6.21 14.17 -29.21
CA PRO A 273 6.00 15.49 -29.78
C PRO A 273 5.33 16.41 -28.75
N GLY A 274 5.83 17.63 -28.61
CA GLY A 274 5.30 18.62 -27.65
C GLY A 274 4.16 19.47 -28.19
N SER A 275 3.86 19.36 -29.49
CA SER A 275 2.81 20.16 -30.16
C SER A 275 2.42 19.50 -31.48
N SER A 276 1.14 19.63 -31.86
CA SER A 276 0.64 19.26 -33.18
C SER A 276 0.92 20.26 -34.29
N ILE A 277 1.27 21.50 -33.93
CA ILE A 277 1.46 22.62 -34.87
C ILE A 277 2.86 23.25 -34.82
N MET A 278 3.71 22.84 -33.88
CA MET A 278 5.08 23.33 -33.71
C MET A 278 6.08 22.19 -33.83
N PRO A 279 6.58 21.89 -35.05
CA PRO A 279 7.56 20.81 -35.24
C PRO A 279 8.83 21.04 -34.39
N GLY A 280 9.32 19.96 -33.77
CA GLY A 280 10.53 20.01 -32.97
C GLY A 280 10.34 20.50 -31.52
N LYS A 281 9.13 20.94 -31.12
CA LYS A 281 8.86 21.28 -29.73
C LYS A 281 8.86 20.01 -28.88
N VAL A 282 9.54 20.05 -27.74
CA VAL A 282 9.59 18.95 -26.76
C VAL A 282 9.20 19.50 -25.39
N ASN A 283 8.16 18.90 -24.78
CA ASN A 283 7.74 19.24 -23.43
C ASN A 283 8.36 18.27 -22.41
N PRO A 284 8.59 18.69 -21.15
CA PRO A 284 9.12 17.87 -20.06
C PRO A 284 8.04 16.94 -19.47
N VAL A 285 7.42 16.11 -20.31
CA VAL A 285 6.20 15.35 -20.00
C VAL A 285 6.34 14.40 -18.83
N ILE A 286 7.53 13.85 -18.56
CA ILE A 286 7.75 12.94 -17.42
C ILE A 286 7.66 13.72 -16.09
N ALA A 287 8.23 14.94 -16.04
CA ALA A 287 8.08 15.80 -14.88
C ALA A 287 6.63 16.29 -14.70
N GLU A 288 5.90 16.50 -15.81
CA GLU A 288 4.49 16.89 -15.78
C GLU A 288 3.60 15.77 -15.21
N VAL A 289 3.77 14.52 -15.68
CA VAL A 289 3.00 13.40 -15.17
C VAL A 289 3.32 13.08 -13.70
N LEU A 290 4.57 13.29 -13.28
CA LEU A 290 4.94 13.17 -11.87
C LEU A 290 4.16 14.17 -11.01
N ASN A 291 4.05 15.43 -11.45
CA ASN A 291 3.24 16.45 -10.76
C ASN A 291 1.74 16.06 -10.68
N GLN A 292 1.19 15.52 -11.76
CA GLN A 292 -0.22 15.06 -11.79
C GLN A 292 -0.45 13.88 -10.85
N THR A 293 0.51 12.96 -10.77
CA THR A 293 0.43 11.78 -9.89
C THR A 293 0.55 12.18 -8.41
N CYS A 294 1.42 13.12 -8.09
CA CYS A 294 1.62 13.64 -6.75
C CYS A 294 0.54 14.62 -6.30
#